data_57d5266e91f4008803bcf1ea19b50f2c
#
_entry.id   57d5266e91f4008803bcf1ea19b50f2c
#
_cell.length_a   1.000
_cell.length_b   1.000
_cell.length_c   1.000
_cell.angle_alpha   90.00
_cell.angle_beta   90.00
_cell.angle_gamma   90.00
#
_symmetry.space_group_name_H-M   'P 1'
#
loop_
_entity.id
_entity.type
_entity.pdbx_description
1 polymer ?
#
loop_
_entity_poly.entity_id
_entity_poly.type
_entity_poly.pdbx_seq_one_letter_code
_entity_poly.pdbx_strand_id
1 'polypeptide(L)'
;MEYDQTNWIYYNDNNNELRYILGEKGENILACIGVNPSTATPEQLDPTLKKVKRIAEFNEFDGWLMYNLYPQRATDPTDLHEEIDYEHKRNNNFAIVQSIKNLKIKTIWIAWGDLIKKRNYLYFCLI
;
A
#
# COMPACT_ATOMS: atom_id res chain seq x y z
N MET A 1 6.54 3.78 -18.80
CA MET A 1 5.67 2.61 -18.90
C MET A 1 4.24 3.02 -18.58
N GLU A 2 3.34 2.70 -19.46
CA GLU A 2 1.95 3.15 -19.33
C GLU A 2 1.09 2.05 -18.70
N TYR A 3 0.11 2.49 -17.91
CA TYR A 3 -0.89 1.61 -17.33
C TYR A 3 -2.27 2.25 -17.50
N ASP A 4 -3.32 1.44 -17.37
CA ASP A 4 -4.71 1.89 -17.53
C ASP A 4 -5.13 2.72 -16.32
N GLN A 5 -5.03 4.04 -16.42
CA GLN A 5 -5.40 4.97 -15.35
C GLN A 5 -6.92 5.00 -15.09
N THR A 6 -7.72 4.43 -15.97
CA THR A 6 -9.16 4.32 -15.75
C THR A 6 -9.49 3.31 -14.66
N ASN A 7 -8.75 2.19 -14.61
CA ASN A 7 -8.99 1.09 -13.67
C ASN A 7 -8.00 1.05 -12.52
N TRP A 8 -6.79 1.60 -12.67
CA TRP A 8 -5.74 1.50 -11.68
C TRP A 8 -5.61 2.77 -10.86
N ILE A 9 -5.23 2.60 -9.59
CA ILE A 9 -4.83 3.68 -8.69
C ILE A 9 -3.37 3.43 -8.34
N TYR A 10 -2.50 4.41 -8.62
CA TYR A 10 -1.07 4.25 -8.38
C TYR A 10 -0.46 5.61 -8.01
N TYR A 11 -0.05 5.74 -6.75
CA TYR A 11 0.62 6.93 -6.23
C TYR A 11 2.02 6.55 -5.77
N ASN A 12 3.02 7.12 -6.41
CA ASN A 12 4.44 6.91 -6.11
C ASN A 12 5.18 8.24 -6.28
N ASP A 13 6.46 8.26 -5.89
CA ASP A 13 7.32 9.41 -6.14
C ASP A 13 7.95 9.33 -7.54
N ASN A 14 8.62 10.43 -7.95
CA ASN A 14 9.19 10.54 -9.30
C ASN A 14 10.32 9.53 -9.54
N ASN A 15 11.05 9.15 -8.49
CA ASN A 15 12.17 8.21 -8.58
C ASN A 15 11.73 6.76 -8.41
N ASN A 16 10.45 6.53 -8.14
CA ASN A 16 9.90 5.19 -7.89
C ASN A 16 10.54 4.48 -6.69
N GLU A 17 11.05 5.26 -5.74
CA GLU A 17 11.61 4.75 -4.49
C GLU A 17 10.54 4.59 -3.41
N LEU A 18 9.46 5.36 -3.54
CA LEU A 18 8.32 5.37 -2.62
C LEU A 18 7.05 4.98 -3.36
N ARG A 19 6.23 4.17 -2.72
CA ARG A 19 4.89 3.87 -3.21
C ARG A 19 3.91 4.07 -2.07
N TYR A 20 2.92 4.93 -2.30
CA TYR A 20 1.91 5.24 -1.29
C TYR A 20 0.68 4.34 -1.43
N ILE A 21 0.19 4.16 -2.65
CA ILE A 21 -1.03 3.39 -2.94
C ILE A 21 -0.87 2.67 -4.26
N LEU A 22 -1.33 1.42 -4.30
CA LEU A 22 -1.47 0.66 -5.54
C LEU A 22 -2.72 -0.20 -5.46
N GLY A 23 -3.55 -0.16 -6.49
CA GLY A 23 -4.73 -1.01 -6.54
C GLY A 23 -5.56 -0.80 -7.79
N GLU A 24 -6.73 -1.43 -7.78
CA GLU A 24 -7.72 -1.34 -8.84
C GLU A 24 -9.00 -0.73 -8.31
N LYS A 25 -9.61 0.15 -9.10
CA LYS A 25 -10.85 0.84 -8.74
C LYS A 25 -12.03 -0.11 -8.70
N GLY A 26 -13.03 0.27 -7.94
CA GLY A 26 -14.29 -0.42 -7.84
C GLY A 26 -15.25 0.35 -6.95
N GLU A 27 -16.46 -0.14 -6.81
CA GLU A 27 -17.46 0.46 -5.92
C GLU A 27 -17.39 -0.14 -4.52
N ASN A 28 -16.97 -1.40 -4.41
CA ASN A 28 -16.81 -2.10 -3.14
C ASN A 28 -15.37 -2.59 -3.04
N ILE A 29 -14.52 -1.79 -2.39
CA ILE A 29 -13.07 -1.96 -2.39
C ILE A 29 -12.61 -2.56 -1.07
N LEU A 30 -11.75 -3.58 -1.14
CA LEU A 30 -10.99 -4.08 0.01
C LEU A 30 -9.66 -3.34 0.08
N ALA A 31 -9.42 -2.62 1.17
CA ALA A 31 -8.11 -2.05 1.44
C ALA A 31 -7.29 -3.00 2.30
N CYS A 32 -6.02 -3.13 2.00
CA CYS A 32 -5.08 -3.97 2.74
C CYS A 32 -3.93 -3.09 3.23
N ILE A 33 -3.49 -3.26 4.46
CA ILE A 33 -2.35 -2.52 5.02
C ILE A 33 -1.22 -3.49 5.34
N GLY A 34 -0.09 -3.34 4.64
CA GLY A 34 1.16 -4.05 4.93
C GLY A 34 2.17 -3.14 5.62
N VAL A 35 3.43 -3.56 5.66
CA VAL A 35 4.52 -2.81 6.28
C VAL A 35 5.09 -1.79 5.32
N ASN A 36 5.60 -2.24 4.18
CA ASN A 36 6.22 -1.39 3.18
C ASN A 36 6.07 -2.00 1.79
N PRO A 37 6.10 -1.18 0.73
CA PRO A 37 6.03 -1.69 -0.64
C PRO A 37 7.32 -2.37 -1.08
N SER A 38 7.20 -3.25 -2.07
CA SER A 38 8.33 -3.88 -2.73
C SER A 38 8.35 -3.46 -4.21
N THR A 39 8.37 -4.40 -5.13
CA THR A 39 8.62 -4.12 -6.55
C THR A 39 7.36 -3.90 -7.39
N ALA A 40 6.18 -4.21 -6.87
CA ALA A 40 4.95 -4.20 -7.66
C ALA A 40 4.62 -2.84 -8.27
N THR A 41 4.15 -2.88 -9.51
CA THR A 41 3.60 -1.75 -10.24
C THR A 41 2.30 -2.21 -10.90
N PRO A 42 1.47 -1.29 -11.47
CA PRO A 42 0.26 -1.72 -12.18
C PRO A 42 0.54 -2.71 -13.33
N GLU A 43 1.69 -2.59 -13.98
CA GLU A 43 2.05 -3.47 -15.09
C GLU A 43 2.49 -4.85 -14.63
N GLN A 44 3.03 -4.95 -13.43
CA GLN A 44 3.54 -6.23 -12.91
C GLN A 44 3.41 -6.30 -11.40
N LEU A 45 2.41 -7.04 -10.94
CA LEU A 45 2.20 -7.27 -9.52
C LEU A 45 3.18 -8.31 -8.99
N ASP A 46 3.64 -8.11 -7.76
CA ASP A 46 4.43 -9.12 -7.06
C ASP A 46 3.50 -10.20 -6.44
N PRO A 47 4.07 -11.31 -5.90
CA PRO A 47 3.24 -12.37 -5.33
C PRO A 47 2.32 -11.90 -4.21
N THR A 48 2.73 -10.93 -3.39
CA THR A 48 1.92 -10.40 -2.30
C THR A 48 0.67 -9.71 -2.84
N LEU A 49 0.83 -8.83 -3.83
CA LEU A 49 -0.31 -8.10 -4.39
C LEU A 49 -1.22 -8.99 -5.23
N LYS A 50 -0.67 -9.99 -5.89
CA LYS A 50 -1.49 -11.00 -6.58
C LYS A 50 -2.39 -11.73 -5.58
N LYS A 51 -1.86 -12.04 -4.39
CA LYS A 51 -2.64 -12.66 -3.32
C LYS A 51 -3.74 -11.73 -2.81
N VAL A 52 -3.43 -10.45 -2.58
CA VAL A 52 -4.41 -9.45 -2.14
C VAL A 52 -5.55 -9.35 -3.14
N LYS A 53 -5.23 -9.24 -4.42
CA LYS A 53 -6.23 -9.20 -5.50
C LYS A 53 -7.12 -10.44 -5.48
N ARG A 54 -6.52 -11.61 -5.35
CA ARG A 54 -7.26 -12.88 -5.31
C ARG A 54 -8.19 -12.96 -4.12
N ILE A 55 -7.73 -12.54 -2.93
CA ILE A 55 -8.53 -12.54 -1.72
C ILE A 55 -9.71 -11.57 -1.86
N ALA A 56 -9.47 -10.39 -2.45
CA ALA A 56 -10.53 -9.43 -2.69
C ALA A 56 -11.62 -10.02 -3.61
N GLU A 57 -11.21 -10.60 -4.74
CA GLU A 57 -12.14 -11.21 -5.69
C GLU A 57 -12.92 -12.36 -5.06
N PHE A 58 -12.24 -13.23 -4.31
CA PHE A 58 -12.88 -14.37 -3.62
C PHE A 58 -13.96 -13.92 -2.63
N ASN A 59 -13.76 -12.77 -1.99
CA ASN A 59 -14.70 -12.22 -1.01
C ASN A 59 -15.68 -11.21 -1.63
N GLU A 60 -15.82 -11.23 -2.94
CA GLU A 60 -16.81 -10.45 -3.70
C GLU A 60 -16.59 -8.94 -3.68
N PHE A 61 -15.34 -8.49 -3.47
CA PHE A 61 -14.96 -7.11 -3.70
C PHE A 61 -14.66 -6.91 -5.18
N ASP A 62 -15.05 -5.77 -5.73
CA ASP A 62 -14.81 -5.43 -7.14
C ASP A 62 -13.58 -4.55 -7.35
N GLY A 63 -12.92 -4.17 -6.27
CA GLY A 63 -11.67 -3.44 -6.30
C GLY A 63 -10.83 -3.77 -5.06
N TRP A 64 -9.58 -3.35 -5.09
CA TRP A 64 -8.67 -3.56 -3.97
C TRP A 64 -7.63 -2.44 -3.94
N LEU A 65 -7.14 -2.12 -2.75
CA LEU A 65 -6.05 -1.16 -2.56
C LEU A 65 -5.02 -1.72 -1.60
N MET A 66 -3.75 -1.49 -1.91
CA MET A 66 -2.64 -1.81 -1.02
C MET A 66 -2.09 -0.53 -0.43
N TYR A 67 -2.21 -0.41 0.88
CA TYR A 67 -1.57 0.62 1.70
C TYR A 67 -0.41 0.00 2.46
N ASN A 68 0.50 0.82 2.95
CA ASN A 68 1.58 0.37 3.81
C ASN A 68 1.79 1.35 4.96
N LEU A 69 2.35 0.85 6.06
CA LEU A 69 2.68 1.71 7.21
C LEU A 69 3.75 2.73 6.86
N TYR A 70 4.71 2.34 6.01
CA TYR A 70 5.80 3.19 5.57
C TYR A 70 5.97 3.04 4.06
N PRO A 71 6.20 4.12 3.30
CA PRO A 71 6.12 4.06 1.84
C PRO A 71 7.39 3.63 1.14
N GLN A 72 8.52 3.48 1.83
CA GLN A 72 9.80 3.13 1.20
C GLN A 72 9.74 1.74 0.57
N ARG A 73 10.10 1.64 -0.71
CA ARG A 73 10.22 0.36 -1.40
C ARG A 73 11.42 -0.41 -0.87
N ALA A 74 11.19 -1.64 -0.42
CA ALA A 74 12.24 -2.57 -0.03
C ALA A 74 11.69 -3.98 -0.07
N THR A 75 12.39 -4.89 -0.71
CA THR A 75 11.96 -6.30 -0.79
C THR A 75 12.07 -6.97 0.58
N ASP A 76 13.12 -6.65 1.33
CA ASP A 76 13.33 -7.11 2.69
C ASP A 76 13.11 -5.94 3.65
N PRO A 77 12.18 -6.04 4.64
CA PRO A 77 11.98 -4.96 5.60
C PRO A 77 13.23 -4.56 6.39
N THR A 78 14.26 -5.41 6.45
CA THR A 78 15.54 -5.03 7.08
C THR A 78 16.30 -3.98 6.28
N ASP A 79 15.95 -3.76 5.01
CA ASP A 79 16.53 -2.72 4.16
C ASP A 79 15.85 -1.37 4.31
N LEU A 80 14.80 -1.27 5.14
CA LEU A 80 14.16 0.01 5.44
C LEU A 80 15.14 0.96 6.11
N HIS A 81 14.90 2.27 5.94
CA HIS A 81 15.64 3.31 6.66
C HIS A 81 15.72 2.93 8.15
N GLU A 82 16.90 3.09 8.76
CA GLU A 82 17.05 2.84 10.19
C GLU A 82 16.32 3.89 11.01
N GLU A 83 16.31 5.13 10.53
CA GLU A 83 15.59 6.23 11.13
C GLU A 83 14.43 6.62 10.22
N ILE A 84 13.27 6.93 10.83
CA ILE A 84 12.09 7.33 10.10
C ILE A 84 12.30 8.64 9.36
N ASP A 85 11.83 8.71 8.11
CA ASP A 85 11.70 9.99 7.41
C ASP A 85 10.28 10.50 7.63
N TYR A 86 10.16 11.55 8.44
CA TYR A 86 8.85 12.09 8.83
C TYR A 86 8.08 12.70 7.68
N GLU A 87 8.76 13.25 6.68
CA GLU A 87 8.11 13.77 5.49
C GLU A 87 7.47 12.64 4.69
N HIS A 88 8.20 11.55 4.48
CA HIS A 88 7.67 10.37 3.80
C HIS A 88 6.45 9.81 4.55
N LYS A 89 6.55 9.73 5.87
CA LYS A 89 5.44 9.25 6.69
C LYS A 89 4.20 10.14 6.57
N ARG A 90 4.38 11.46 6.64
CA ARG A 90 3.26 12.41 6.51
C ARG A 90 2.59 12.28 5.15
N ASN A 91 3.38 12.23 4.08
CA ASN A 91 2.86 12.09 2.73
C ASN A 91 2.10 10.77 2.56
N ASN A 92 2.62 9.71 3.14
CA ASN A 92 1.96 8.40 3.12
C ASN A 92 0.62 8.43 3.86
N ASN A 93 0.61 8.96 5.07
CA ASN A 93 -0.62 9.07 5.87
C ASN A 93 -1.66 9.94 5.17
N PHE A 94 -1.24 11.06 4.59
CA PHE A 94 -2.14 11.94 3.86
C PHE A 94 -2.77 11.22 2.67
N ALA A 95 -1.97 10.51 1.88
CA ALA A 95 -2.47 9.76 0.73
C ALA A 95 -3.49 8.71 1.15
N ILE A 96 -3.20 7.95 2.21
CA ILE A 96 -4.10 6.92 2.73
C ILE A 96 -5.44 7.54 3.19
N VAL A 97 -5.37 8.58 4.03
CA VAL A 97 -6.58 9.20 4.58
C VAL A 97 -7.45 9.80 3.48
N GLN A 98 -6.83 10.49 2.52
CA GLN A 98 -7.57 11.07 1.41
C GLN A 98 -8.23 10.00 0.54
N SER A 99 -7.53 8.89 0.27
CA SER A 99 -8.11 7.82 -0.54
C SER A 99 -9.25 7.12 0.18
N ILE A 100 -9.13 6.91 1.49
CA ILE A 100 -10.22 6.31 2.29
C ILE A 100 -11.49 7.17 2.18
N LYS A 101 -11.34 8.49 2.30
CA LYS A 101 -12.47 9.41 2.19
C LYS A 101 -13.04 9.45 0.76
N ASN A 102 -12.17 9.64 -0.23
CA ASN A 102 -12.59 9.85 -1.62
C ASN A 102 -13.21 8.61 -2.23
N LEU A 103 -12.72 7.43 -1.88
CA LEU A 103 -13.19 6.16 -2.41
C LEU A 103 -14.18 5.46 -1.50
N LYS A 104 -14.50 6.08 -0.35
CA LYS A 104 -15.47 5.56 0.62
C LYS A 104 -15.14 4.14 1.06
N ILE A 105 -13.87 3.92 1.42
CA ILE A 105 -13.39 2.63 1.89
C ILE A 105 -14.09 2.27 3.21
N LYS A 106 -14.66 1.08 3.28
CA LYS A 106 -15.38 0.60 4.47
C LYS A 106 -14.74 -0.61 5.11
N THR A 107 -13.94 -1.36 4.36
CA THR A 107 -13.33 -2.61 4.83
C THR A 107 -11.82 -2.52 4.69
N ILE A 108 -11.11 -2.73 5.79
CA ILE A 108 -9.66 -2.68 5.84
C ILE A 108 -9.14 -3.98 6.46
N TRP A 109 -8.25 -4.66 5.72
CA TRP A 109 -7.55 -5.85 6.17
C TRP A 109 -6.16 -5.48 6.65
N ILE A 110 -5.86 -5.72 7.91
CA ILE A 110 -4.56 -5.44 8.51
C ILE A 110 -3.67 -6.66 8.32
N ALA A 111 -2.60 -6.52 7.54
CA ALA A 111 -1.78 -7.64 7.09
C ALA A 111 -0.28 -7.44 7.32
N TRP A 112 0.14 -6.62 8.29
CA TRP A 112 1.58 -6.40 8.53
C TRP A 112 2.26 -7.53 9.28
N GLY A 113 1.54 -8.32 10.08
CA GLY A 113 2.11 -9.46 10.80
C GLY A 113 3.33 -9.10 11.64
N ASP A 114 4.28 -10.03 11.75
CA ASP A 114 5.50 -9.82 12.53
C ASP A 114 6.53 -8.90 11.87
N LEU A 115 6.35 -8.57 10.59
CA LEU A 115 7.26 -7.67 9.89
C LEU A 115 7.33 -6.28 10.51
N ILE A 116 6.28 -5.88 11.23
CA ILE A 116 6.25 -4.61 11.95
C ILE A 116 7.38 -4.50 12.99
N LYS A 117 7.92 -5.62 13.44
CA LYS A 117 9.00 -5.67 14.44
C LYS A 117 10.37 -5.30 13.87
N LYS A 118 10.52 -5.19 12.55
CA LYS A 118 11.81 -4.94 11.90
C LYS A 118 12.36 -3.54 12.18
N ARG A 119 11.52 -2.58 12.51
CA ARG A 119 11.90 -1.22 12.89
C ARG A 119 10.97 -0.73 13.98
N ASN A 120 11.52 -0.15 15.03
CA ASN A 120 10.70 0.36 16.15
C ASN A 120 9.72 1.45 15.70
N TYR A 121 10.13 2.30 14.75
CA TYR A 121 9.25 3.39 14.31
C TYR A 121 7.98 2.89 13.58
N LEU A 122 7.95 1.66 13.11
CA LEU A 122 6.76 1.11 12.45
C LEU A 122 5.57 1.04 13.42
N TYR A 123 5.80 0.85 14.71
CA TYR A 123 4.74 0.91 15.70
C TYR A 123 4.12 2.31 15.80
N PHE A 124 4.92 3.35 15.63
CA PHE A 124 4.42 4.73 15.61
C PHE A 124 3.58 5.02 14.35
N CYS A 125 3.79 4.29 13.28
CA CYS A 125 3.00 4.43 12.06
C CYS A 125 1.55 3.98 12.24
N LEU A 126 1.23 3.27 13.32
CA LEU A 126 -0.12 2.83 13.63
C LEU A 126 -1.00 3.96 14.19
N ILE A 127 -0.41 5.07 14.58
CA ILE A 127 -1.11 6.17 15.26
C ILE A 127 -1.55 7.24 14.28
#